data_a4c8ca043da90cda84961f255548230e
#
_entry.id   a4c8ca043da90cda84961f255548230e
#
_cell.length_a   1.000
_cell.length_b   1.000
_cell.length_c   1.000
_cell.angle_alpha   90.00
_cell.angle_beta   90.00
_cell.angle_gamma   90.00
#
_symmetry.space_group_name_H-M   'P 1'
#
loop_
_entity.id
_entity.type
_entity.pdbx_description
1 polymer ?
#
loop_
_entity_poly.entity_id
_entity_poly.type
_entity_poly.pdbx_seq_one_letter_code
_entity_poly.pdbx_strand_id
1 'polypeptide(L)'
;FVMPFWAVIGTSFAALITLVLNPLLHHWGVLTQWQPGMDTISTQISNSVDFYFSAGLGVAFGVALVSIYQTIRQIRSSLRELAERRQRGGDAANLWSTPPGRGDWSLRLCLLGYAAAATAVVGLSVYLVPAFRAPFTLIWLILFAFVYTPLTSYLNARILGMAGQHIEIPFVREGFILLSGAKGVEVWLAPIPIENYGSMAQGLRTVELTGVRFTSKVKAWLLTTPLVFALSFIFWTFLWADGPIPSPLYPYAQKMWDLMAKNTMILWSATTGSEGTVTLFERSWHPEYLAAGFAFAVAVFCVGEIMCLPSMLLYGVARGIGQLPHGIILELFGACLARYYLHHRFGRKQFMLAAPILLAGYFVGNGLIGMACVAIRLIVSAISMAPF
;
A
#
# COMPACT_ATOMS: atom_id res chain seq x y z
N PHE A 1 11.09 -14.78 6.25
CA PHE A 1 12.48 -14.56 6.76
C PHE A 1 13.02 -13.16 6.47
N VAL A 2 12.41 -12.38 5.60
CA VAL A 2 12.81 -10.98 5.29
C VAL A 2 12.12 -9.99 6.23
N MET A 3 10.91 -10.29 6.67
CA MET A 3 10.19 -9.44 7.61
C MET A 3 10.86 -9.43 8.99
N PRO A 4 10.83 -8.28 9.70
CA PRO A 4 11.34 -8.20 11.07
C PRO A 4 10.64 -9.21 11.98
N PHE A 5 11.43 -10.01 12.72
CA PHE A 5 10.92 -11.06 13.60
C PHE A 5 9.83 -10.56 14.57
N TRP A 6 10.05 -9.41 15.20
CA TRP A 6 9.10 -8.84 16.14
C TRP A 6 7.78 -8.41 15.49
N ALA A 7 7.81 -7.97 14.22
CA ALA A 7 6.58 -7.66 13.50
C ALA A 7 5.74 -8.93 13.28
N VAL A 8 6.37 -10.04 12.89
CA VAL A 8 5.67 -11.31 12.68
C VAL A 8 5.11 -11.86 14.00
N ILE A 9 5.86 -11.76 15.10
CA ILE A 9 5.37 -12.14 16.43
C ILE A 9 4.15 -11.31 16.82
N GLY A 10 4.21 -9.98 16.63
CA GLY A 10 3.07 -9.10 16.91
C GLY A 10 1.84 -9.44 16.07
N THR A 11 2.01 -9.69 14.77
CA THR A 11 0.92 -10.11 13.88
C THR A 11 0.32 -11.45 14.31
N SER A 12 1.16 -12.42 14.66
CA SER A 12 0.71 -13.73 15.14
C SER A 12 -0.06 -13.64 16.46
N PHE A 13 0.42 -12.82 17.39
CA PHE A 13 -0.25 -12.57 18.65
C PHE A 13 -1.63 -11.93 18.46
N ALA A 14 -1.73 -10.91 17.60
CA ALA A 14 -2.99 -10.26 17.29
C ALA A 14 -3.99 -11.18 16.59
N ALA A 15 -3.53 -12.06 15.69
CA ALA A 15 -4.38 -13.05 15.06
C ALA A 15 -4.93 -14.08 16.07
N LEU A 16 -4.14 -14.49 17.06
CA LEU A 16 -4.61 -15.32 18.16
C LEU A 16 -5.65 -14.59 19.02
N ILE A 17 -5.43 -13.30 19.32
CA ILE A 17 -6.44 -12.47 19.98
C ILE A 17 -7.72 -12.43 19.16
N THR A 18 -7.64 -12.27 17.85
CA THR A 18 -8.81 -12.24 16.94
C THR A 18 -9.64 -13.53 17.04
N LEU A 19 -8.98 -14.70 17.17
CA LEU A 19 -9.70 -15.98 17.37
C LEU A 19 -10.54 -16.01 18.65
N VAL A 20 -10.08 -15.35 19.70
CA VAL A 20 -10.83 -15.23 20.97
C VAL A 20 -11.85 -14.09 20.91
N LEU A 21 -11.49 -13.00 20.23
CA LEU A 21 -12.32 -11.81 20.12
C LEU A 21 -13.58 -12.06 19.29
N ASN A 22 -13.50 -12.82 18.20
CA ASN A 22 -14.66 -13.08 17.34
C ASN A 22 -15.82 -13.76 18.07
N PRO A 23 -15.64 -14.85 18.83
CA PRO A 23 -16.71 -15.43 19.65
C PRO A 23 -17.29 -14.47 20.68
N LEU A 24 -16.46 -13.62 21.30
CA LEU A 24 -16.91 -12.62 22.26
C LEU A 24 -17.75 -11.55 21.59
N LEU A 25 -17.31 -11.01 20.45
CA LEU A 25 -18.06 -10.02 19.67
C LEU A 25 -19.40 -10.60 19.19
N HIS A 26 -19.42 -11.87 18.80
CA HIS A 26 -20.67 -12.55 18.44
C HIS A 26 -21.61 -12.69 19.65
N HIS A 27 -21.07 -13.10 20.80
CA HIS A 27 -21.86 -13.22 22.03
C HIS A 27 -22.46 -11.86 22.49
N TRP A 28 -21.73 -10.76 22.28
CA TRP A 28 -22.20 -9.40 22.57
C TRP A 28 -23.13 -8.82 21.49
N GLY A 29 -23.44 -9.59 20.43
CA GLY A 29 -24.34 -9.16 19.37
C GLY A 29 -23.72 -8.12 18.43
N VAL A 30 -22.38 -7.99 18.39
CA VAL A 30 -21.66 -7.10 17.47
C VAL A 30 -21.54 -7.74 16.07
N LEU A 31 -21.19 -9.04 16.03
CA LEU A 31 -21.12 -9.81 14.77
C LEU A 31 -22.49 -10.44 14.50
N THR A 32 -23.39 -9.69 13.91
CA THR A 32 -24.80 -10.08 13.73
C THR A 32 -25.01 -10.98 12.51
N GLN A 33 -24.20 -10.80 11.46
CA GLN A 33 -24.34 -11.51 10.19
C GLN A 33 -23.60 -12.85 10.18
N TRP A 34 -22.73 -13.12 11.16
CA TRP A 34 -22.02 -14.38 11.23
C TRP A 34 -22.95 -15.51 11.69
N GLN A 35 -22.86 -16.65 11.01
CA GLN A 35 -23.62 -17.86 11.34
C GLN A 35 -22.70 -19.08 11.38
N PRO A 36 -22.94 -20.07 12.28
CA PRO A 36 -22.21 -21.32 12.29
C PRO A 36 -22.35 -22.06 10.95
N GLY A 37 -21.20 -22.57 10.45
CA GLY A 37 -21.16 -23.27 9.16
C GLY A 37 -20.82 -22.41 7.96
N MET A 38 -20.66 -21.08 8.14
CA MET A 38 -20.15 -20.23 7.07
C MET A 38 -18.71 -20.61 6.70
N ASP A 39 -18.40 -20.56 5.40
CA ASP A 39 -17.04 -20.68 4.90
C ASP A 39 -16.17 -19.49 5.31
N THR A 40 -14.87 -19.62 5.16
CA THR A 40 -13.89 -18.62 5.57
C THR A 40 -14.11 -17.26 4.88
N ILE A 41 -14.48 -17.27 3.59
CA ILE A 41 -14.70 -16.06 2.81
C ILE A 41 -15.94 -15.31 3.29
N SER A 42 -17.05 -16.02 3.45
CA SER A 42 -18.32 -15.45 3.96
C SER A 42 -18.16 -14.92 5.38
N THR A 43 -17.46 -15.65 6.24
CA THR A 43 -17.12 -15.21 7.61
C THR A 43 -16.30 -13.91 7.59
N GLN A 44 -15.28 -13.83 6.76
CA GLN A 44 -14.44 -12.63 6.68
C GLN A 44 -15.24 -11.41 6.21
N ILE A 45 -16.11 -11.58 5.24
CA ILE A 45 -16.95 -10.49 4.71
C ILE A 45 -17.95 -10.05 5.76
N SER A 46 -18.70 -10.98 6.39
CA SER A 46 -19.67 -10.67 7.44
C SER A 46 -19.03 -9.89 8.59
N ASN A 47 -17.91 -10.41 9.09
CA ASN A 47 -17.17 -9.76 10.19
C ASN A 47 -16.58 -8.41 9.76
N SER A 48 -16.19 -8.24 8.49
CA SER A 48 -15.72 -6.95 7.96
C SER A 48 -16.85 -5.94 7.95
N VAL A 49 -18.04 -6.32 7.46
CA VAL A 49 -19.20 -5.43 7.42
C VAL A 49 -19.65 -5.01 8.82
N ASP A 50 -19.73 -5.96 9.75
CA ASP A 50 -20.26 -5.70 11.08
C ASP A 50 -19.28 -4.94 11.99
N PHE A 51 -17.94 -5.15 11.82
CA PHE A 51 -16.98 -4.61 12.79
C PHE A 51 -15.63 -4.20 12.16
N TYR A 52 -14.92 -5.13 11.47
CA TYR A 52 -13.50 -4.93 11.16
C TYR A 52 -13.24 -3.83 10.14
N PHE A 53 -14.19 -3.49 9.29
CA PHE A 53 -14.03 -2.38 8.36
C PHE A 53 -13.84 -1.05 9.12
N SER A 54 -14.77 -0.71 9.99
CA SER A 54 -14.71 0.53 10.78
C SER A 54 -13.59 0.50 11.83
N ALA A 55 -13.43 -0.60 12.56
CA ALA A 55 -12.35 -0.76 13.53
C ALA A 55 -10.97 -0.70 12.85
N GLY A 56 -10.81 -1.34 11.69
CA GLY A 56 -9.58 -1.31 10.90
C GLY A 56 -9.21 0.09 10.39
N LEU A 57 -10.21 0.87 9.95
CA LEU A 57 -10.01 2.29 9.61
C LEU A 57 -9.50 3.07 10.83
N GLY A 58 -10.10 2.86 12.00
CA GLY A 58 -9.67 3.48 13.24
C GLY A 58 -8.24 3.12 13.60
N VAL A 59 -7.88 1.85 13.54
CA VAL A 59 -6.51 1.37 13.77
C VAL A 59 -5.53 2.02 12.79
N ALA A 60 -5.87 2.09 11.50
CA ALA A 60 -5.01 2.72 10.48
C ALA A 60 -4.76 4.20 10.78
N PHE A 61 -5.78 4.96 11.18
CA PHE A 61 -5.62 6.36 11.59
C PHE A 61 -4.79 6.49 12.87
N GLY A 62 -4.98 5.63 13.87
CA GLY A 62 -4.18 5.61 15.09
C GLY A 62 -2.70 5.33 14.81
N VAL A 63 -2.41 4.33 13.98
CA VAL A 63 -1.05 4.01 13.53
C VAL A 63 -0.42 5.18 12.76
N ALA A 64 -1.19 5.83 11.87
CA ALA A 64 -0.71 7.00 11.12
C ALA A 64 -0.35 8.15 12.07
N LEU A 65 -1.20 8.45 13.06
CA LEU A 65 -0.92 9.49 14.05
C LEU A 65 0.38 9.22 14.83
N VAL A 66 0.54 8.00 15.33
CA VAL A 66 1.75 7.58 16.05
C VAL A 66 2.98 7.67 15.15
N SER A 67 2.88 7.20 13.90
CA SER A 67 3.97 7.26 12.92
C SER A 67 4.38 8.70 12.62
N ILE A 68 3.41 9.61 12.46
CA ILE A 68 3.66 11.05 12.27
C ILE A 68 4.37 11.62 13.51
N TYR A 69 3.89 11.32 14.71
CA TYR A 69 4.52 11.77 15.96
C TYR A 69 5.99 11.29 16.07
N GLN A 70 6.23 10.00 15.87
CA GLN A 70 7.59 9.42 15.91
C GLN A 70 8.50 10.07 14.87
N THR A 71 7.98 10.33 13.68
CA THR A 71 8.74 10.97 12.61
C THR A 71 9.07 12.42 12.92
N ILE A 72 8.12 13.20 13.45
CA ILE A 72 8.39 14.58 13.87
C ILE A 72 9.50 14.60 14.93
N ARG A 73 9.47 13.66 15.85
CA ARG A 73 10.53 13.50 16.89
C ARG A 73 11.90 13.21 16.24
N GLN A 74 11.96 12.28 15.29
CA GLN A 74 13.18 11.94 14.55
C GLN A 74 13.69 13.11 13.70
N ILE A 75 12.79 13.81 13.00
CA ILE A 75 13.16 14.99 12.20
C ILE A 75 13.76 16.08 13.10
N ARG A 76 13.17 16.34 14.25
CA ARG A 76 13.69 17.34 15.19
C ARG A 76 15.11 16.99 15.67
N SER A 77 15.40 15.72 16.00
CA SER A 77 16.74 15.28 16.39
C SER A 77 17.73 15.43 15.23
N SER A 78 17.36 14.98 14.02
CA SER A 78 18.22 15.07 12.84
C SER A 78 18.47 16.51 12.38
N LEU A 79 17.48 17.40 12.52
CA LEU A 79 17.68 18.83 12.23
C LEU A 79 18.65 19.50 13.20
N ARG A 80 18.63 19.11 14.48
CA ARG A 80 19.62 19.59 15.46
C ARG A 80 21.04 19.13 15.08
N GLU A 81 21.23 17.86 14.74
CA GLU A 81 22.51 17.33 14.28
C GLU A 81 23.01 18.02 13.01
N LEU A 82 22.12 18.30 12.05
CA LEU A 82 22.45 19.02 10.82
C LEU A 82 22.82 20.48 11.08
N ALA A 83 22.13 21.16 12.01
CA ALA A 83 22.47 22.51 12.43
C ALA A 83 23.85 22.58 13.06
N GLU A 84 24.19 21.62 13.93
CA GLU A 84 25.51 21.48 14.55
C GLU A 84 26.61 21.20 13.50
N ARG A 85 26.35 20.33 12.51
CA ARG A 85 27.29 20.06 11.39
C ARG A 85 27.52 21.31 10.53
N ARG A 86 26.46 22.08 10.27
CA ARG A 86 26.53 23.32 9.47
C ARG A 86 27.37 24.41 10.20
N GLN A 87 27.27 24.48 11.52
CA GLN A 87 28.08 25.39 12.32
C GLN A 87 29.57 25.00 12.32
N ARG A 88 29.89 23.71 12.06
CA ARG A 88 31.27 23.20 11.95
C ARG A 88 31.89 23.36 10.56
N GLY A 89 31.32 24.16 9.66
CA GLY A 89 31.92 24.51 8.37
C GLY A 89 31.66 23.55 7.21
N GLY A 90 30.56 22.78 7.25
CA GLY A 90 30.12 21.95 6.11
C GLY A 90 29.58 22.83 4.96
N ASP A 91 30.13 22.66 3.76
CA ASP A 91 29.68 23.34 2.54
C ASP A 91 28.18 23.17 2.33
N ALA A 92 27.46 24.28 2.28
CA ALA A 92 26.07 24.29 1.84
C ALA A 92 26.04 23.98 0.34
N ALA A 93 25.78 22.73 0.00
CA ALA A 93 25.59 22.32 -1.39
C ALA A 93 24.58 23.27 -2.07
N ASN A 94 25.02 23.92 -3.16
CA ASN A 94 24.17 24.84 -3.90
C ASN A 94 23.06 24.01 -4.60
N LEU A 95 21.84 24.05 -4.07
CA LEU A 95 20.68 23.28 -4.55
C LEU A 95 20.35 23.55 -6.03
N TRP A 96 20.85 24.68 -6.58
CA TRP A 96 20.59 25.09 -7.96
C TRP A 96 21.67 24.59 -8.93
N SER A 97 22.83 24.13 -8.44
CA SER A 97 23.90 23.59 -9.27
C SER A 97 23.81 22.07 -9.33
N THR A 98 23.75 21.54 -10.55
CA THR A 98 23.77 20.09 -10.76
C THR A 98 25.22 19.60 -10.81
N PRO A 99 25.57 18.49 -10.11
CA PRO A 99 26.90 17.91 -10.20
C PRO A 99 27.23 17.52 -11.65
N PRO A 100 28.42 17.88 -12.16
CA PRO A 100 28.80 17.52 -13.52
C PRO A 100 28.93 16.00 -13.70
N GLY A 101 28.46 15.48 -14.83
CA GLY A 101 28.61 14.07 -15.21
C GLY A 101 27.50 13.12 -14.73
N ARG A 102 26.69 13.50 -13.75
CA ARG A 102 25.60 12.67 -13.22
C ARG A 102 24.39 12.59 -14.15
N GLY A 103 24.25 13.57 -15.06
CA GLY A 103 23.15 13.61 -16.01
C GLY A 103 21.83 14.09 -15.43
N ASP A 104 21.88 14.94 -14.41
CA ASP A 104 20.72 15.60 -13.83
C ASP A 104 20.14 16.65 -14.80
N TRP A 105 18.84 16.85 -14.69
CA TRP A 105 18.16 17.97 -15.34
C TRP A 105 18.17 19.20 -14.45
N SER A 106 18.13 20.38 -15.06
CA SER A 106 18.01 21.60 -14.29
C SER A 106 16.72 21.61 -13.47
N LEU A 107 16.78 22.11 -12.24
CA LEU A 107 15.62 22.17 -11.34
C LEU A 107 14.44 22.93 -11.98
N ARG A 108 14.74 23.96 -12.78
CA ARG A 108 13.70 24.71 -13.52
C ARG A 108 12.93 23.82 -14.49
N LEU A 109 13.63 22.99 -15.26
CA LEU A 109 13.01 22.05 -16.20
C LEU A 109 12.16 21.00 -15.46
N CYS A 110 12.66 20.49 -14.32
CA CYS A 110 11.91 19.56 -13.49
C CYS A 110 10.63 20.19 -12.93
N LEU A 111 10.69 21.43 -12.45
CA LEU A 111 9.53 22.15 -11.92
C LEU A 111 8.49 22.44 -13.01
N LEU A 112 8.94 22.88 -14.21
CA LEU A 112 8.04 23.11 -15.35
C LEU A 112 7.40 21.79 -15.82
N GLY A 113 8.19 20.72 -15.93
CA GLY A 113 7.68 19.40 -16.29
C GLY A 113 6.66 18.88 -15.27
N TYR A 114 6.94 19.06 -13.98
CA TYR A 114 6.00 18.71 -12.92
C TYR A 114 4.70 19.51 -13.01
N ALA A 115 4.80 20.85 -13.17
CA ALA A 115 3.62 21.70 -13.27
C ALA A 115 2.76 21.35 -14.50
N ALA A 116 3.39 21.07 -15.65
CA ALA A 116 2.68 20.62 -16.84
C ALA A 116 1.96 19.27 -16.62
N ALA A 117 2.67 18.29 -16.04
CA ALA A 117 2.10 16.99 -15.74
C ALA A 117 0.96 17.07 -14.70
N ALA A 118 1.14 17.83 -13.62
CA ALA A 118 0.14 18.05 -12.59
C ALA A 118 -1.13 18.71 -13.16
N THR A 119 -0.95 19.73 -14.01
CA THR A 119 -2.09 20.38 -14.71
C THR A 119 -2.79 19.41 -15.64
N ALA A 120 -2.04 18.58 -16.37
CA ALA A 120 -2.63 17.56 -17.24
C ALA A 120 -3.44 16.52 -16.45
N VAL A 121 -2.94 16.06 -15.31
CA VAL A 121 -3.65 15.11 -14.43
C VAL A 121 -4.93 15.74 -13.88
N VAL A 122 -4.88 16.97 -13.37
CA VAL A 122 -6.07 17.70 -12.92
C VAL A 122 -7.08 17.87 -14.06
N GLY A 123 -6.62 18.29 -15.24
CA GLY A 123 -7.47 18.43 -16.42
C GLY A 123 -8.13 17.10 -16.82
N LEU A 124 -7.38 16.01 -16.80
CA LEU A 124 -7.89 14.68 -17.09
C LEU A 124 -8.92 14.21 -16.04
N SER A 125 -8.67 14.46 -14.75
CA SER A 125 -9.63 14.14 -13.68
C SER A 125 -10.97 14.85 -13.88
N VAL A 126 -10.91 16.15 -14.18
CA VAL A 126 -12.10 17.00 -14.42
C VAL A 126 -12.82 16.63 -15.72
N TYR A 127 -12.05 16.17 -16.72
CA TYR A 127 -12.62 15.69 -17.98
C TYR A 127 -13.37 14.36 -17.79
N LEU A 128 -12.75 13.40 -17.10
CA LEU A 128 -13.30 12.06 -16.88
C LEU A 128 -14.48 12.05 -15.90
N VAL A 129 -14.44 12.89 -14.87
CA VAL A 129 -15.48 12.96 -13.83
C VAL A 129 -16.09 14.36 -13.79
N PRO A 130 -17.26 14.57 -14.44
CA PRO A 130 -17.89 15.90 -14.48
C PRO A 130 -18.19 16.50 -13.12
N ALA A 131 -18.46 15.68 -12.10
CA ALA A 131 -18.67 16.13 -10.72
C ALA A 131 -17.47 16.88 -10.14
N PHE A 132 -16.25 16.63 -10.62
CA PHE A 132 -15.05 17.32 -10.19
C PHE A 132 -14.90 18.75 -10.73
N ARG A 133 -15.84 19.21 -11.58
CA ARG A 133 -15.91 20.60 -12.03
C ARG A 133 -16.46 21.53 -10.95
N ALA A 134 -17.09 21.02 -9.91
CA ALA A 134 -17.57 21.84 -8.82
C ALA A 134 -16.39 22.62 -8.18
N PRO A 135 -16.57 23.91 -7.83
CA PRO A 135 -15.49 24.76 -7.34
C PRO A 135 -14.75 24.16 -6.14
N PHE A 136 -15.48 23.55 -5.21
CA PHE A 136 -14.91 22.91 -4.03
C PHE A 136 -13.94 21.77 -4.42
N THR A 137 -14.37 20.84 -5.25
CA THR A 137 -13.55 19.69 -5.65
C THR A 137 -12.37 20.10 -6.52
N LEU A 138 -12.56 21.09 -7.41
CA LEU A 138 -11.48 21.62 -8.23
C LEU A 138 -10.38 22.27 -7.38
N ILE A 139 -10.74 23.06 -6.38
CA ILE A 139 -9.77 23.65 -5.45
C ILE A 139 -8.98 22.56 -4.74
N TRP A 140 -9.63 21.51 -4.26
CA TRP A 140 -8.94 20.38 -3.61
C TRP A 140 -8.03 19.61 -4.57
N LEU A 141 -8.43 19.38 -5.81
CA LEU A 141 -7.57 18.74 -6.82
C LEU A 141 -6.31 19.58 -7.09
N ILE A 142 -6.45 20.89 -7.22
CA ILE A 142 -5.31 21.81 -7.39
C ILE A 142 -4.42 21.79 -6.16
N LEU A 143 -5.00 21.83 -4.95
CA LEU A 143 -4.26 21.76 -3.70
C LEU A 143 -3.51 20.42 -3.57
N PHE A 144 -4.13 19.32 -3.93
CA PHE A 144 -3.47 18.02 -3.95
C PHE A 144 -2.32 17.97 -4.95
N ALA A 145 -2.52 18.46 -6.17
CA ALA A 145 -1.52 18.43 -7.20
C ALA A 145 -0.31 19.32 -6.87
N PHE A 146 -0.54 20.55 -6.40
CA PHE A 146 0.53 21.55 -6.29
C PHE A 146 1.06 21.78 -4.87
N VAL A 147 0.35 21.30 -3.84
CA VAL A 147 0.79 21.46 -2.44
C VAL A 147 1.00 20.11 -1.77
N TYR A 148 -0.03 19.28 -1.70
CA TYR A 148 0.01 18.03 -0.95
C TYR A 148 1.04 17.04 -1.52
N THR A 149 0.96 16.73 -2.82
CA THR A 149 1.86 15.75 -3.47
C THR A 149 3.34 16.19 -3.43
N PRO A 150 3.73 17.42 -3.75
CA PRO A 150 5.12 17.87 -3.58
C PRO A 150 5.58 17.84 -2.13
N LEU A 151 4.74 18.29 -1.20
CA LEU A 151 5.08 18.35 0.22
C LEU A 151 5.26 16.94 0.80
N THR A 152 4.32 16.04 0.57
CA THR A 152 4.39 14.66 1.06
C THR A 152 5.57 13.91 0.43
N SER A 153 5.80 14.09 -0.87
CA SER A 153 6.93 13.49 -1.58
C SER A 153 8.28 13.98 -1.02
N TYR A 154 8.41 15.28 -0.78
CA TYR A 154 9.62 15.85 -0.19
C TYR A 154 9.85 15.36 1.25
N LEU A 155 8.81 15.39 2.07
CA LEU A 155 8.89 14.90 3.45
C LEU A 155 9.25 13.42 3.48
N ASN A 156 8.59 12.60 2.67
CA ASN A 156 8.88 11.16 2.62
C ASN A 156 10.26 10.85 2.07
N ALA A 157 10.77 11.58 1.07
CA ALA A 157 12.14 11.43 0.60
C ALA A 157 13.16 11.70 1.73
N ARG A 158 12.93 12.75 2.53
CA ARG A 158 13.79 13.07 3.69
C ARG A 158 13.71 12.02 4.79
N ILE A 159 12.50 11.60 5.14
CA ILE A 159 12.25 10.59 6.17
C ILE A 159 12.88 9.26 5.77
N LEU A 160 12.71 8.85 4.53
CA LEU A 160 13.31 7.64 4.00
C LEU A 160 14.84 7.68 4.08
N GLY A 161 15.45 8.83 3.74
CA GLY A 161 16.90 9.02 3.85
C GLY A 161 17.43 9.04 5.28
N MET A 162 16.63 9.49 6.27
CA MET A 162 17.04 9.60 7.68
C MET A 162 16.68 8.35 8.49
N ALA A 163 15.48 7.82 8.28
CA ALA A 163 14.90 6.77 9.13
C ALA A 163 14.67 5.43 8.39
N GLY A 164 14.86 5.40 7.07
CA GLY A 164 14.60 4.19 6.26
C GLY A 164 13.12 3.81 6.17
N GLN A 165 12.21 4.72 6.55
CA GLN A 165 10.76 4.51 6.56
C GLN A 165 10.07 5.63 5.79
N HIS A 166 8.87 5.38 5.30
CA HIS A 166 7.99 6.39 4.72
C HIS A 166 6.68 6.43 5.49
N ILE A 167 6.01 7.57 5.41
CA ILE A 167 4.71 7.78 6.06
C ILE A 167 3.68 8.00 4.96
N GLU A 168 2.59 7.27 5.06
CA GLU A 168 1.40 7.51 4.26
C GLU A 168 0.24 7.85 5.19
N ILE A 169 -0.50 8.90 4.85
CA ILE A 169 -1.76 9.20 5.51
C ILE A 169 -2.81 8.33 4.81
N PRO A 170 -3.40 7.37 5.51
CA PRO A 170 -4.36 6.48 4.89
C PRO A 170 -5.65 7.22 4.52
N PHE A 171 -6.34 6.72 3.51
CA PHE A 171 -7.70 7.14 3.13
C PHE A 171 -7.89 8.61 2.73
N VAL A 172 -6.83 9.33 2.33
CA VAL A 172 -6.95 10.71 1.84
C VAL A 172 -7.74 10.75 0.53
N ARG A 173 -7.47 9.81 -0.38
CA ARG A 173 -8.19 9.67 -1.64
C ARG A 173 -9.66 9.34 -1.42
N GLU A 174 -9.93 8.36 -0.60
CA GLU A 174 -11.26 7.89 -0.27
C GLU A 174 -12.06 9.00 0.43
N GLY A 175 -11.45 9.69 1.38
CA GLY A 175 -12.05 10.83 2.05
C GLY A 175 -12.40 11.95 1.09
N PHE A 176 -11.51 12.28 0.14
CA PHE A 176 -11.81 13.27 -0.90
C PHE A 176 -13.00 12.83 -1.77
N ILE A 177 -13.04 11.58 -2.23
CA ILE A 177 -14.13 11.05 -3.06
C ILE A 177 -15.47 11.16 -2.29
N LEU A 178 -15.51 10.73 -1.03
CA LEU A 178 -16.71 10.80 -0.20
C LEU A 178 -17.19 12.24 0.02
N LEU A 179 -16.26 13.15 0.32
CA LEU A 179 -16.56 14.57 0.56
C LEU A 179 -16.88 15.33 -0.73
N SER A 180 -16.47 14.83 -1.89
CA SER A 180 -16.79 15.45 -3.18
C SER A 180 -18.26 15.37 -3.55
N GLY A 181 -19.02 14.44 -2.93
CA GLY A 181 -20.42 14.16 -3.29
C GLY A 181 -20.60 13.57 -4.69
N ALA A 182 -19.50 13.22 -5.36
CA ALA A 182 -19.56 12.61 -6.69
C ALA A 182 -20.18 11.21 -6.62
N LYS A 183 -20.99 10.86 -7.61
CA LYS A 183 -21.68 9.58 -7.71
C LYS A 183 -21.08 8.78 -8.88
N GLY A 184 -21.20 7.45 -8.80
CA GLY A 184 -20.76 6.52 -9.83
C GLY A 184 -19.47 5.77 -9.48
N VAL A 185 -19.17 4.72 -10.26
CA VAL A 185 -17.96 3.89 -10.12
C VAL A 185 -16.74 4.60 -10.72
N GLU A 186 -16.95 5.40 -11.75
CA GLU A 186 -15.90 6.14 -12.47
C GLU A 186 -15.08 7.06 -11.56
N VAL A 187 -15.68 7.53 -10.46
CA VAL A 187 -15.00 8.39 -9.47
C VAL A 187 -13.80 7.66 -8.81
N TRP A 188 -13.96 6.36 -8.58
CA TRP A 188 -12.92 5.52 -7.98
C TRP A 188 -11.77 5.20 -8.95
N LEU A 189 -12.01 5.32 -10.24
CA LEU A 189 -11.02 5.10 -11.30
C LEU A 189 -10.34 6.41 -11.75
N ALA A 190 -10.85 7.55 -11.32
CA ALA A 190 -10.30 8.86 -11.69
C ALA A 190 -8.85 9.03 -11.20
N PRO A 191 -7.97 9.65 -12.00
CA PRO A 191 -6.60 9.93 -11.61
C PRO A 191 -6.52 11.13 -10.66
N ILE A 192 -6.72 10.91 -9.36
CA ILE A 192 -6.62 11.97 -8.34
C ILE A 192 -5.14 12.17 -8.00
N PRO A 193 -4.60 13.41 -8.03
CA PRO A 193 -3.18 13.69 -7.88
C PRO A 193 -2.73 13.73 -6.40
N ILE A 194 -2.73 12.58 -5.73
CA ILE A 194 -2.30 12.42 -4.32
C ILE A 194 -1.15 11.41 -4.17
N GLU A 195 -0.35 11.27 -5.22
CA GLU A 195 0.76 10.32 -5.25
C GLU A 195 1.92 10.75 -4.34
N ASN A 196 2.66 9.76 -3.82
CA ASN A 196 3.86 9.95 -3.03
C ASN A 196 5.09 9.46 -3.78
N TYR A 197 5.88 10.39 -4.30
CA TYR A 197 7.11 10.10 -5.04
C TYR A 197 8.36 10.02 -4.15
N GLY A 198 8.22 10.07 -2.83
CA GLY A 198 9.36 10.03 -1.89
C GLY A 198 10.22 8.78 -2.03
N SER A 199 9.63 7.63 -2.31
CA SER A 199 10.33 6.37 -2.55
C SER A 199 11.20 6.39 -3.82
N MET A 200 10.88 7.22 -4.81
CA MET A 200 11.71 7.38 -6.01
C MET A 200 13.10 7.95 -5.69
N ALA A 201 13.23 8.72 -4.60
CA ALA A 201 14.53 9.21 -4.15
C ALA A 201 15.51 8.08 -3.83
N GLN A 202 15.02 6.97 -3.24
CA GLN A 202 15.82 5.76 -3.00
C GLN A 202 16.24 5.10 -4.32
N GLY A 203 15.33 4.99 -5.27
CA GLY A 203 15.62 4.46 -6.61
C GLY A 203 16.66 5.29 -7.35
N LEU A 204 16.56 6.63 -7.29
CA LEU A 204 17.55 7.54 -7.88
C LEU A 204 18.90 7.45 -7.19
N ARG A 205 18.93 7.27 -5.86
CA ARG A 205 20.19 7.03 -5.13
C ARG A 205 20.86 5.72 -5.53
N THR A 206 20.08 4.67 -5.78
CA THR A 206 20.60 3.39 -6.30
C THR A 206 21.22 3.59 -7.69
N VAL A 207 20.57 4.32 -8.58
CA VAL A 207 21.09 4.66 -9.92
C VAL A 207 22.40 5.42 -9.80
N GLU A 208 22.49 6.39 -8.89
CA GLU A 208 23.74 7.14 -8.62
C GLU A 208 24.86 6.22 -8.12
N LEU A 209 24.58 5.35 -7.17
CA LEU A 209 25.57 4.41 -6.60
C LEU A 209 26.06 3.37 -7.63
N THR A 210 25.24 3.03 -8.62
CA THR A 210 25.62 2.14 -9.72
C THR A 210 26.37 2.84 -10.86
N GLY A 211 26.57 4.17 -10.77
CA GLY A 211 27.28 4.97 -11.78
C GLY A 211 26.48 5.20 -13.07
N VAL A 212 25.17 4.89 -13.06
CA VAL A 212 24.28 5.12 -14.21
C VAL A 212 23.84 6.57 -14.26
N ARG A 213 23.82 7.18 -15.45
CA ARG A 213 23.32 8.55 -15.64
C ARG A 213 21.80 8.58 -15.48
N PHE A 214 21.27 9.60 -14.78
CA PHE A 214 19.83 9.76 -14.60
C PHE A 214 19.07 9.90 -15.92
N THR A 215 19.64 10.61 -16.89
CA THR A 215 19.07 10.71 -18.24
C THR A 215 18.91 9.35 -18.92
N SER A 216 19.84 8.42 -18.72
CA SER A 216 19.74 7.06 -19.27
C SER A 216 18.59 6.27 -18.61
N LYS A 217 18.41 6.42 -17.30
CA LYS A 217 17.29 5.82 -16.58
C LYS A 217 15.95 6.35 -17.07
N VAL A 218 15.82 7.68 -17.24
CA VAL A 218 14.59 8.29 -17.74
C VAL A 218 14.30 7.86 -19.19
N LYS A 219 15.32 7.79 -20.06
CA LYS A 219 15.15 7.27 -21.43
C LYS A 219 14.67 5.81 -21.42
N ALA A 220 15.25 4.98 -20.56
CA ALA A 220 14.79 3.60 -20.39
C ALA A 220 13.32 3.53 -19.98
N TRP A 221 12.87 4.34 -19.01
CA TRP A 221 11.47 4.39 -18.62
C TRP A 221 10.55 4.85 -19.76
N LEU A 222 10.93 5.89 -20.48
CA LEU A 222 10.14 6.40 -21.61
C LEU A 222 9.98 5.38 -22.74
N LEU A 223 10.97 4.52 -22.94
CA LEU A 223 10.89 3.44 -23.93
C LEU A 223 10.13 2.21 -23.42
N THR A 224 10.40 1.79 -22.20
CA THR A 224 9.80 0.56 -21.66
C THR A 224 8.34 0.73 -21.25
N THR A 225 7.91 1.89 -20.75
CA THR A 225 6.55 2.09 -20.28
C THR A 225 5.50 1.92 -21.40
N PRO A 226 5.61 2.57 -22.58
CA PRO A 226 4.67 2.35 -23.68
C PRO A 226 4.68 0.90 -24.18
N LEU A 227 5.86 0.27 -24.23
CA LEU A 227 6.00 -1.12 -24.63
C LEU A 227 5.27 -2.06 -23.66
N VAL A 228 5.46 -1.86 -22.35
CA VAL A 228 4.76 -2.64 -21.32
C VAL A 228 3.26 -2.46 -21.42
N PHE A 229 2.77 -1.24 -21.62
CA PHE A 229 1.33 -0.99 -21.82
C PHE A 229 0.80 -1.71 -23.07
N ALA A 230 1.48 -1.58 -24.20
CA ALA A 230 1.06 -2.24 -25.45
C ALA A 230 1.00 -3.77 -25.28
N LEU A 231 2.04 -4.37 -24.71
CA LEU A 231 2.09 -5.81 -24.44
C LEU A 231 1.01 -6.23 -23.43
N SER A 232 0.76 -5.42 -22.41
CA SER A 232 -0.30 -5.68 -21.42
C SER A 232 -1.68 -5.67 -22.07
N PHE A 233 -1.99 -4.70 -22.94
CA PHE A 233 -3.26 -4.68 -23.65
C PHE A 233 -3.44 -5.89 -24.56
N ILE A 234 -2.41 -6.28 -25.31
CA ILE A 234 -2.45 -7.48 -26.17
C ILE A 234 -2.71 -8.73 -25.31
N PHE A 235 -1.98 -8.86 -24.19
CA PHE A 235 -2.11 -10.00 -23.28
C PHE A 235 -3.50 -10.06 -22.62
N TRP A 236 -4.01 -8.93 -22.13
CA TRP A 236 -5.35 -8.88 -21.56
C TRP A 236 -6.46 -9.17 -22.57
N THR A 237 -6.33 -8.64 -23.79
CA THR A 237 -7.28 -8.94 -24.88
C THR A 237 -7.32 -10.44 -25.16
N PHE A 238 -6.15 -11.08 -25.16
CA PHE A 238 -6.04 -12.52 -25.33
C PHE A 238 -6.71 -13.29 -24.20
N LEU A 239 -6.43 -12.93 -22.92
CA LEU A 239 -7.04 -13.58 -21.77
C LEU A 239 -8.57 -13.47 -21.74
N TRP A 240 -9.10 -12.30 -22.10
CA TRP A 240 -10.57 -12.10 -22.16
C TRP A 240 -11.20 -12.81 -23.35
N ALA A 241 -10.46 -13.04 -24.42
CA ALA A 241 -10.94 -13.81 -25.57
C ALA A 241 -10.98 -15.32 -25.30
N ASP A 242 -10.08 -15.83 -24.44
CA ASP A 242 -10.02 -17.24 -24.07
C ASP A 242 -11.22 -17.68 -23.21
N GLY A 243 -11.77 -16.81 -22.38
CA GLY A 243 -12.97 -17.08 -21.61
C GLY A 243 -13.34 -16.00 -20.59
N PRO A 244 -14.56 -16.05 -20.05
CA PRO A 244 -15.00 -15.08 -19.05
C PRO A 244 -14.24 -15.24 -17.75
N ILE A 245 -13.98 -14.12 -17.09
CA ILE A 245 -13.35 -14.06 -15.75
C ILE A 245 -14.39 -13.44 -14.78
N PRO A 246 -14.76 -14.15 -13.69
CA PRO A 246 -14.27 -15.44 -13.17
C PRO A 246 -14.93 -16.66 -13.87
N SER A 247 -14.18 -17.74 -14.03
CA SER A 247 -14.69 -19.01 -14.56
C SER A 247 -13.82 -20.19 -14.12
N PRO A 248 -14.23 -21.44 -14.37
CA PRO A 248 -13.42 -22.63 -14.09
C PRO A 248 -12.06 -22.65 -14.82
N LEU A 249 -11.92 -21.91 -15.93
CA LEU A 249 -10.65 -21.71 -16.61
C LEU A 249 -9.64 -20.97 -15.74
N TYR A 250 -10.14 -20.14 -14.83
CA TYR A 250 -9.33 -19.33 -13.90
C TYR A 250 -9.69 -19.68 -12.43
N PRO A 251 -9.32 -20.88 -11.93
CA PRO A 251 -9.83 -21.41 -10.66
C PRO A 251 -9.47 -20.53 -9.45
N TYR A 252 -8.35 -19.83 -9.47
CA TYR A 252 -7.99 -18.88 -8.42
C TYR A 252 -8.92 -17.65 -8.45
N ALA A 253 -9.13 -17.07 -9.62
CA ALA A 253 -10.03 -15.94 -9.78
C ALA A 253 -11.46 -16.33 -9.37
N GLN A 254 -11.94 -17.50 -9.76
CA GLN A 254 -13.25 -17.99 -9.40
C GLN A 254 -13.44 -18.11 -7.87
N LYS A 255 -12.43 -18.60 -7.14
CA LYS A 255 -12.48 -18.75 -5.68
C LYS A 255 -12.36 -17.43 -4.93
N MET A 256 -11.53 -16.52 -5.44
CA MET A 256 -11.20 -15.28 -4.73
C MET A 256 -12.05 -14.09 -5.17
N TRP A 257 -12.82 -14.22 -6.25
CA TRP A 257 -13.57 -13.11 -6.85
C TRP A 257 -14.55 -12.48 -5.86
N ASP A 258 -15.34 -13.30 -5.20
CA ASP A 258 -16.32 -12.87 -4.21
C ASP A 258 -15.69 -12.04 -3.08
N LEU A 259 -14.58 -12.51 -2.52
CA LEU A 259 -13.89 -11.81 -1.45
C LEU A 259 -13.34 -10.46 -1.94
N MET A 260 -12.66 -10.47 -3.08
CA MET A 260 -12.04 -9.24 -3.62
C MET A 260 -13.10 -8.23 -4.05
N ALA A 261 -14.14 -8.67 -4.76
CA ALA A 261 -15.22 -7.81 -5.21
C ALA A 261 -15.97 -7.20 -4.02
N LYS A 262 -16.38 -8.01 -3.04
CA LYS A 262 -17.13 -7.53 -1.88
C LYS A 262 -16.31 -6.60 -1.00
N ASN A 263 -15.03 -6.87 -0.75
CA ASN A 263 -14.15 -5.95 -0.04
C ASN A 263 -14.03 -4.59 -0.74
N THR A 264 -13.92 -4.58 -2.07
CA THR A 264 -13.89 -3.34 -2.85
C THR A 264 -15.24 -2.64 -2.82
N MET A 265 -16.33 -3.39 -2.93
CA MET A 265 -17.68 -2.85 -2.91
C MET A 265 -18.07 -2.21 -1.57
N ILE A 266 -17.52 -2.64 -0.43
CA ILE A 266 -17.79 -1.99 0.85
C ILE A 266 -17.55 -0.48 0.72
N LEU A 267 -16.43 -0.09 0.15
CA LEU A 267 -16.06 1.32 0.03
C LEU A 267 -16.74 1.99 -1.18
N TRP A 268 -16.76 1.33 -2.33
CA TRP A 268 -17.31 1.89 -3.57
C TRP A 268 -18.83 2.08 -3.55
N SER A 269 -19.55 1.29 -2.75
CA SER A 269 -20.99 1.44 -2.60
C SER A 269 -21.40 2.79 -2.01
N ALA A 270 -20.50 3.51 -1.35
CA ALA A 270 -20.77 4.86 -0.88
C ALA A 270 -21.11 5.85 -2.00
N THR A 271 -20.62 5.62 -3.22
CA THR A 271 -20.90 6.49 -4.38
C THR A 271 -21.85 5.86 -5.40
N THR A 272 -22.16 4.56 -5.29
CA THR A 272 -22.94 3.81 -6.27
C THR A 272 -24.36 3.46 -5.79
N GLY A 273 -24.71 3.78 -4.54
CA GLY A 273 -26.05 3.55 -3.99
C GLY A 273 -27.12 4.36 -4.71
N SER A 274 -28.27 3.73 -4.98
CA SER A 274 -29.48 4.43 -5.44
C SER A 274 -30.16 5.12 -4.27
N GLU A 275 -30.82 6.23 -4.51
CA GLU A 275 -31.58 6.95 -3.49
C GLU A 275 -32.60 6.03 -2.80
N GLY A 276 -32.57 5.99 -1.47
CA GLY A 276 -33.48 5.19 -0.66
C GLY A 276 -33.02 3.75 -0.35
N THR A 277 -31.87 3.30 -0.86
CA THR A 277 -31.30 1.99 -0.50
C THR A 277 -30.12 2.16 0.45
N VAL A 278 -30.13 1.43 1.58
CA VAL A 278 -29.00 1.39 2.49
C VAL A 278 -27.82 0.72 1.80
N THR A 279 -26.74 1.46 1.59
CA THR A 279 -25.54 0.97 0.91
C THR A 279 -24.73 0.03 1.81
N LEU A 280 -23.87 -0.80 1.20
CA LEU A 280 -22.96 -1.65 1.97
C LEU A 280 -21.99 -0.83 2.82
N PHE A 281 -21.58 0.35 2.34
CA PHE A 281 -20.77 1.30 3.09
C PHE A 281 -21.50 1.79 4.35
N GLU A 282 -22.75 2.23 4.22
CA GLU A 282 -23.55 2.70 5.37
C GLU A 282 -23.75 1.61 6.40
N ARG A 283 -23.92 0.36 5.96
CA ARG A 283 -23.99 -0.80 6.85
C ARG A 283 -22.67 -1.11 7.58
N SER A 284 -21.54 -0.79 6.95
CA SER A 284 -20.21 -1.07 7.51
C SER A 284 -19.62 0.12 8.27
N TRP A 285 -20.25 1.29 8.18
CA TRP A 285 -19.79 2.52 8.79
C TRP A 285 -20.32 2.68 10.23
N HIS A 286 -19.49 2.32 11.17
CA HIS A 286 -19.78 2.42 12.60
C HIS A 286 -18.75 3.32 13.28
N PRO A 287 -19.06 4.62 13.52
CA PRO A 287 -18.11 5.58 14.09
C PRO A 287 -17.65 5.20 15.50
N GLU A 288 -18.46 4.47 16.27
CA GLU A 288 -18.09 3.93 17.58
C GLU A 288 -16.95 2.89 17.47
N TYR A 289 -16.98 2.00 16.49
CA TYR A 289 -15.93 1.00 16.28
C TYR A 289 -14.69 1.63 15.66
N LEU A 290 -14.85 2.67 14.86
CA LEU A 290 -13.73 3.47 14.36
C LEU A 290 -13.00 4.15 15.54
N ALA A 291 -13.74 4.80 16.44
CA ALA A 291 -13.16 5.42 17.63
C ALA A 291 -12.49 4.38 18.55
N ALA A 292 -13.11 3.21 18.72
CA ALA A 292 -12.52 2.11 19.50
C ALA A 292 -11.22 1.57 18.85
N GLY A 293 -11.18 1.39 17.53
CA GLY A 293 -9.98 0.98 16.80
C GLY A 293 -8.86 2.00 16.89
N PHE A 294 -9.19 3.29 16.78
CA PHE A 294 -8.23 4.38 16.97
C PHE A 294 -7.65 4.39 18.38
N ALA A 295 -8.51 4.34 19.39
CA ALA A 295 -8.10 4.32 20.80
C ALA A 295 -7.26 3.08 21.11
N PHE A 296 -7.63 1.91 20.57
CA PHE A 296 -6.86 0.69 20.70
C PHE A 296 -5.45 0.83 20.12
N ALA A 297 -5.30 1.36 18.91
CA ALA A 297 -3.99 1.54 18.29
C ALA A 297 -3.12 2.50 19.12
N VAL A 298 -3.65 3.65 19.52
CA VAL A 298 -2.93 4.62 20.38
C VAL A 298 -2.53 3.98 21.71
N ALA A 299 -3.45 3.24 22.36
CA ALA A 299 -3.18 2.56 23.62
C ALA A 299 -2.06 1.50 23.49
N VAL A 300 -2.08 0.68 22.44
CA VAL A 300 -1.03 -0.31 22.17
C VAL A 300 0.34 0.35 22.06
N PHE A 301 0.44 1.47 21.35
CA PHE A 301 1.72 2.19 21.23
C PHE A 301 2.13 2.87 22.53
N CYS A 302 1.20 3.50 23.28
CA CYS A 302 1.51 4.10 24.58
C CYS A 302 1.98 3.05 25.60
N VAL A 303 1.25 1.94 25.73
CA VAL A 303 1.65 0.82 26.61
C VAL A 303 2.98 0.23 26.16
N GLY A 304 3.19 0.06 24.86
CA GLY A 304 4.43 -0.44 24.32
C GLY A 304 5.63 0.46 24.60
N GLU A 305 5.49 1.79 24.55
CA GLU A 305 6.55 2.72 24.94
C GLU A 305 6.85 2.63 26.45
N ILE A 306 5.82 2.55 27.30
CA ILE A 306 5.98 2.38 28.76
C ILE A 306 6.71 1.07 29.09
N MET A 307 6.36 -0.01 28.40
CA MET A 307 6.97 -1.34 28.60
C MET A 307 8.30 -1.51 27.86
N CYS A 308 8.78 -0.49 27.15
CA CYS A 308 10.00 -0.54 26.32
C CYS A 308 9.98 -1.68 25.29
N LEU A 309 8.81 -1.98 24.73
CA LEU A 309 8.65 -3.03 23.71
C LEU A 309 9.19 -2.56 22.35
N PRO A 310 9.69 -3.48 21.50
CA PRO A 310 10.13 -3.14 20.16
C PRO A 310 8.97 -2.55 19.34
N SER A 311 9.17 -1.39 18.71
CA SER A 311 8.16 -0.73 17.89
C SER A 311 7.61 -1.63 16.78
N MET A 312 8.45 -2.48 16.20
CA MET A 312 8.04 -3.45 15.18
C MET A 312 7.02 -4.47 15.70
N LEU A 313 7.05 -4.82 16.99
CA LEU A 313 6.03 -5.69 17.58
C LEU A 313 4.66 -4.99 17.61
N LEU A 314 4.65 -3.70 17.95
CA LEU A 314 3.41 -2.91 18.05
C LEU A 314 2.77 -2.71 16.67
N TYR A 315 3.59 -2.43 15.64
CA TYR A 315 3.12 -2.41 14.25
C TYR A 315 2.59 -3.77 13.80
N GLY A 316 3.23 -4.86 14.24
CA GLY A 316 2.76 -6.21 13.99
C GLY A 316 1.39 -6.46 14.60
N VAL A 317 1.17 -6.05 15.85
CA VAL A 317 -0.14 -6.16 16.53
C VAL A 317 -1.21 -5.39 15.78
N ALA A 318 -0.94 -4.14 15.40
CA ALA A 318 -1.88 -3.34 14.64
C ALA A 318 -2.24 -3.96 13.27
N ARG A 319 -1.26 -4.58 12.58
CA ARG A 319 -1.46 -5.30 11.31
C ARG A 319 -2.27 -6.59 11.47
N GLY A 320 -2.11 -7.30 12.59
CA GLY A 320 -2.63 -8.67 12.77
C GLY A 320 -4.09 -8.73 13.19
N ILE A 321 -4.69 -7.64 13.65
CA ILE A 321 -6.09 -7.61 14.08
C ILE A 321 -7.01 -7.80 12.87
N GLY A 322 -7.98 -8.71 13.01
CA GLY A 322 -8.90 -9.08 11.94
C GLY A 322 -8.29 -9.98 10.86
N GLN A 323 -7.00 -10.34 10.97
CA GLN A 323 -6.37 -11.25 10.02
C GLN A 323 -6.68 -12.71 10.34
N LEU A 324 -6.84 -13.51 9.28
CA LEU A 324 -7.04 -14.93 9.40
C LEU A 324 -5.72 -15.65 9.73
N PRO A 325 -5.71 -16.63 10.65
CA PRO A 325 -4.47 -17.23 11.15
C PRO A 325 -3.73 -18.10 10.13
N HIS A 326 -4.40 -18.62 9.10
CA HIS A 326 -3.78 -19.55 8.14
C HIS A 326 -2.59 -18.97 7.37
N GLY A 327 -2.65 -17.70 6.94
CA GLY A 327 -1.54 -17.03 6.28
C GLY A 327 -0.38 -16.71 7.23
N ILE A 328 -0.71 -16.39 8.47
CA ILE A 328 0.24 -15.96 9.50
C ILE A 328 1.09 -17.12 10.02
N ILE A 329 0.56 -18.36 10.03
CA ILE A 329 1.31 -19.57 10.43
C ILE A 329 2.58 -19.73 9.59
N LEU A 330 2.49 -19.55 8.28
CA LEU A 330 3.65 -19.64 7.37
C LEU A 330 4.64 -18.51 7.59
N GLU A 331 4.14 -17.28 7.84
CA GLU A 331 5.00 -16.14 8.17
C GLU A 331 5.76 -16.40 9.49
N LEU A 332 5.07 -16.91 10.51
CA LEU A 332 5.66 -17.24 11.81
C LEU A 332 6.73 -18.34 11.68
N PHE A 333 6.42 -19.41 10.95
CA PHE A 333 7.38 -20.47 10.68
C PHE A 333 8.62 -19.94 9.98
N GLY A 334 8.45 -19.15 8.92
CA GLY A 334 9.56 -18.52 8.20
C GLY A 334 10.41 -17.59 9.08
N ALA A 335 9.79 -16.81 9.96
CA ALA A 335 10.50 -15.91 10.88
C ALA A 335 11.26 -16.69 11.97
N CYS A 336 10.68 -17.76 12.50
CA CYS A 336 11.35 -18.64 13.46
C CYS A 336 12.52 -19.39 12.81
N LEU A 337 12.34 -19.93 11.61
CA LEU A 337 13.40 -20.59 10.84
C LEU A 337 14.57 -19.62 10.58
N ALA A 338 14.27 -18.39 10.18
CA ALA A 338 15.29 -17.37 9.96
C ALA A 338 16.08 -17.08 11.25
N ARG A 339 15.38 -16.83 12.36
CA ARG A 339 16.01 -16.40 13.61
C ARG A 339 16.80 -17.51 14.29
N TYR A 340 16.22 -18.70 14.40
CA TYR A 340 16.80 -19.79 15.23
C TYR A 340 17.72 -20.72 14.44
N TYR A 341 17.50 -20.88 13.13
CA TYR A 341 18.31 -21.76 12.30
C TYR A 341 19.25 -20.99 11.36
N LEU A 342 18.71 -20.14 10.46
CA LEU A 342 19.52 -19.51 9.43
C LEU A 342 20.52 -18.48 10.00
N HIS A 343 20.10 -17.68 10.99
CA HIS A 343 21.02 -16.74 11.65
C HIS A 343 22.13 -17.46 12.44
N HIS A 344 21.83 -18.63 13.01
CA HIS A 344 22.82 -19.42 13.72
C HIS A 344 23.79 -20.11 12.74
N ARG A 345 23.28 -20.63 11.62
CA ARG A 345 24.07 -21.39 10.65
C ARG A 345 24.97 -20.52 9.78
N PHE A 346 24.47 -19.37 9.31
CA PHE A 346 25.16 -18.49 8.37
C PHE A 346 25.71 -17.20 8.98
N GLY A 347 25.41 -16.93 10.23
CA GLY A 347 25.71 -15.66 10.89
C GLY A 347 24.70 -14.57 10.53
N ARG A 348 24.23 -13.82 11.56
CA ARG A 348 23.16 -12.80 11.39
C ARG A 348 23.49 -11.76 10.34
N LYS A 349 24.72 -11.20 10.33
CA LYS A 349 25.10 -10.12 9.39
C LYS A 349 25.12 -10.63 7.95
N GLN A 350 25.72 -11.79 7.71
CA GLN A 350 25.82 -12.37 6.36
C GLN A 350 24.45 -12.77 5.83
N PHE A 351 23.61 -13.40 6.65
CA PHE A 351 22.26 -13.76 6.26
C PHE A 351 21.40 -12.52 5.93
N MET A 352 21.46 -11.46 6.73
CA MET A 352 20.69 -10.23 6.48
C MET A 352 21.12 -9.51 5.21
N LEU A 353 22.36 -9.65 4.77
CA LEU A 353 22.82 -9.16 3.47
C LEU A 353 22.34 -10.06 2.31
N ALA A 354 22.32 -11.37 2.52
CA ALA A 354 21.89 -12.33 1.50
C ALA A 354 20.36 -12.45 1.35
N ALA A 355 19.59 -12.21 2.42
CA ALA A 355 18.15 -12.40 2.44
C ALA A 355 17.37 -11.60 1.36
N PRO A 356 17.66 -10.32 1.09
CA PRO A 356 17.02 -9.59 0.00
C PRO A 356 17.36 -10.16 -1.38
N ILE A 357 18.61 -10.65 -1.56
CA ILE A 357 19.06 -11.27 -2.83
C ILE A 357 18.33 -12.59 -3.04
N LEU A 358 18.21 -13.41 -2.00
CA LEU A 358 17.45 -14.66 -2.03
C LEU A 358 15.98 -14.43 -2.35
N LEU A 359 15.38 -13.39 -1.74
CA LEU A 359 14.01 -12.99 -2.00
C LEU A 359 13.82 -12.55 -3.46
N ALA A 360 14.72 -11.71 -3.97
CA ALA A 360 14.70 -11.28 -5.36
C ALA A 360 14.82 -12.48 -6.30
N GLY A 361 15.77 -13.40 -6.04
CA GLY A 361 15.92 -14.65 -6.79
C GLY A 361 14.67 -15.52 -6.76
N TYR A 362 14.03 -15.64 -5.60
CA TYR A 362 12.77 -16.37 -5.47
C TYR A 362 11.65 -15.75 -6.31
N PHE A 363 11.46 -14.44 -6.26
CA PHE A 363 10.42 -13.77 -7.05
C PHE A 363 10.69 -13.86 -8.56
N VAL A 364 11.95 -13.71 -8.98
CA VAL A 364 12.33 -13.89 -10.39
C VAL A 364 12.06 -15.33 -10.82
N GLY A 365 12.50 -16.31 -10.04
CA GLY A 365 12.28 -17.74 -10.35
C GLY A 365 10.78 -18.09 -10.40
N ASN A 366 10.00 -17.64 -9.42
CA ASN A 366 8.56 -17.86 -9.39
C ASN A 366 7.86 -17.19 -10.59
N GLY A 367 8.25 -15.95 -10.93
CA GLY A 367 7.74 -15.25 -12.10
C GLY A 367 8.05 -15.96 -13.41
N LEU A 368 9.29 -16.43 -13.59
CA LEU A 368 9.70 -17.18 -14.80
C LEU A 368 8.94 -18.51 -14.92
N ILE A 369 8.82 -19.27 -13.83
CA ILE A 369 8.05 -20.53 -13.83
C ILE A 369 6.58 -20.24 -14.12
N GLY A 370 6.00 -19.24 -13.47
CA GLY A 370 4.61 -18.83 -13.72
C GLY A 370 4.37 -18.44 -15.18
N MET A 371 5.26 -17.64 -15.76
CA MET A 371 5.19 -17.28 -17.19
C MET A 371 5.34 -18.49 -18.10
N ALA A 372 6.27 -19.42 -17.81
CA ALA A 372 6.43 -20.64 -18.56
C ALA A 372 5.16 -21.52 -18.51
N CYS A 373 4.57 -21.70 -17.34
CA CYS A 373 3.32 -22.45 -17.18
C CYS A 373 2.17 -21.81 -17.97
N VAL A 374 2.03 -20.48 -17.89
CA VAL A 374 1.02 -19.74 -18.66
C VAL A 374 1.27 -19.91 -20.16
N ALA A 375 2.52 -19.74 -20.64
CA ALA A 375 2.87 -19.91 -22.05
C ALA A 375 2.55 -21.30 -22.55
N ILE A 376 2.93 -22.35 -21.81
CA ILE A 376 2.63 -23.76 -22.16
C ILE A 376 1.13 -23.96 -22.24
N ARG A 377 0.36 -23.48 -21.25
CA ARG A 377 -1.10 -23.60 -21.24
C ARG A 377 -1.73 -22.91 -22.45
N LEU A 378 -1.27 -21.70 -22.79
CA LEU A 378 -1.75 -20.95 -23.94
C LEU A 378 -1.47 -21.70 -25.26
N ILE A 379 -0.26 -22.29 -25.40
CA ILE A 379 0.10 -23.09 -26.56
C ILE A 379 -0.81 -24.33 -26.64
N VAL A 380 -1.00 -25.04 -25.54
CA VAL A 380 -1.88 -26.22 -25.49
C VAL A 380 -3.31 -25.85 -25.82
N SER A 381 -3.83 -24.75 -25.26
CA SER A 381 -5.19 -24.27 -25.56
C SER A 381 -5.34 -23.85 -27.04
N ALA A 382 -4.32 -23.25 -27.63
CA ALA A 382 -4.33 -22.88 -29.05
C ALA A 382 -4.28 -24.09 -30.00
N ILE A 383 -3.67 -25.22 -29.58
CA ILE A 383 -3.54 -26.44 -30.40
C ILE A 383 -4.75 -27.37 -30.19
N SER A 384 -5.22 -27.52 -28.96
CA SER A 384 -6.36 -28.35 -28.61
C SER A 384 -7.62 -27.50 -28.42
N MET A 385 -8.51 -27.46 -29.39
CA MET A 385 -9.85 -26.86 -29.23
C MET A 385 -10.79 -27.72 -28.34
N ALA A 386 -10.28 -28.69 -27.61
CA ALA A 386 -11.07 -29.50 -26.72
C ALA A 386 -11.39 -28.71 -25.44
N PRO A 387 -12.66 -28.52 -25.08
CA PRO A 387 -13.03 -27.97 -23.79
C PRO A 387 -12.59 -28.97 -22.70
N PHE A 388 -11.83 -28.48 -21.73
CA PHE A 388 -11.45 -29.24 -20.54
C PHE A 388 -12.53 -29.13 -19.47
#